data_2c4f87d2c5fc3ae22dfd9b0ccf0f3cb1
#
_entry.id   2c4f87d2c5fc3ae22dfd9b0ccf0f3cb1
#
_cell.length_a   1.000
_cell.length_b   1.000
_cell.length_c   1.000
_cell.angle_alpha   90.00
_cell.angle_beta   90.00
_cell.angle_gamma   90.00
#
_symmetry.space_group_name_H-M   'P 1'
#
loop_
_entity.id
_entity.type
_entity.pdbx_description
1 polymer ?
#
loop_
_entity_poly.entity_id
_entity_poly.type
_entity_poly.pdbx_seq_one_letter_code
_entity_poly.pdbx_strand_id
1 'polypeptide(L)' 'MEIFTYQIEYYIDKPAETVKAVAYELKDGWFVFYGGTSQAEQVLRVRATDVTRVVLVTTE' A
#
# COMPACT_ATOMS: atom_id res chain seq x y z
N MET A 1 2.84 18.23 -0.65
CA MET A 1 2.61 16.96 0.03
C MET A 1 3.36 15.84 -0.69
N GLU A 2 3.98 14.96 0.07
CA GLU A 2 4.77 13.89 -0.49
C GLU A 2 3.92 12.68 -0.85
N ILE A 3 4.22 12.12 -2.00
CA ILE A 3 3.60 10.86 -2.44
C ILE A 3 4.70 9.81 -2.44
N PHE A 4 4.42 8.69 -1.80
CA PHE A 4 5.37 7.59 -1.70
C PHE A 4 4.97 6.48 -2.66
N THR A 5 5.96 5.77 -3.17
CA THR A 5 5.73 4.55 -3.94
C THR A 5 6.06 3.37 -3.06
N TYR A 6 5.08 2.52 -2.81
CA TYR A 6 5.23 1.31 -2.00
C TYR A 6 5.21 0.09 -2.89
N GLN A 7 6.02 -0.89 -2.55
CA GLN A 7 5.99 -2.20 -3.19
C GLN A 7 5.40 -3.20 -2.21
N ILE A 8 4.37 -3.90 -2.64
CA ILE A 8 3.67 -4.89 -1.83
C ILE A 8 4.10 -6.27 -2.30
N GLU A 9 4.70 -7.05 -1.41
CA GLU A 9 5.14 -8.41 -1.71
C GLU A 9 4.20 -9.39 -1.05
N TYR A 10 3.88 -10.45 -1.76
CA TYR A 10 2.88 -11.43 -1.35
C TYR A 10 3.50 -12.78 -1.05
N TYR A 11 2.83 -13.56 -0.17
CA TYR A 11 3.24 -14.92 0.15
C TYR A 11 2.98 -15.90 -0.99
N ILE A 12 1.88 -15.70 -1.70
CA ILE A 12 1.51 -16.59 -2.81
C ILE A 12 2.34 -16.25 -4.03
N ASP A 13 2.33 -17.15 -5.02
CA ASP A 13 3.06 -16.94 -6.26
C ASP A 13 2.38 -15.88 -7.11
N LYS A 14 2.50 -14.67 -6.67
CA LYS A 14 1.86 -13.50 -7.24
C LYS A 14 2.90 -12.40 -7.39
N PRO A 15 2.97 -11.74 -8.53
CA PRO A 15 3.94 -10.65 -8.72
C PRO A 15 3.71 -9.53 -7.72
N ALA A 16 4.80 -8.90 -7.29
CA ALA A 16 4.72 -7.74 -6.43
C ALA A 16 3.97 -6.62 -7.14
N GLU A 17 3.21 -5.86 -6.37
CA GLU A 17 2.47 -4.72 -6.88
C GLU A 17 3.08 -3.43 -6.35
N THR A 18 2.97 -2.36 -7.12
CA THR A 18 3.37 -1.04 -6.65
C THR A 18 2.13 -0.15 -6.55
N VAL A 19 2.14 0.73 -5.55
CA VAL A 19 1.05 1.68 -5.35
C VAL A 19 1.63 3.02 -4.92
N LYS A 20 1.05 4.09 -5.40
CA LYS A 20 1.41 5.45 -4.97
C LYS A 20 0.38 5.91 -3.96
N ALA A 21 0.84 6.30 -2.78
CA ALA A 21 -0.03 6.71 -1.69
C ALA A 21 0.68 7.70 -0.79
N VAL A 22 -0.09 8.48 -0.06
CA VAL A 22 0.47 9.42 0.92
C VAL A 22 0.69 8.74 2.26
N ALA A 23 -0.05 7.67 2.54
CA ALA A 23 0.08 6.92 3.78
C ALA A 23 -0.57 5.56 3.63
N TYR A 24 -0.26 4.66 4.56
CA TYR A 24 -0.98 3.39 4.67
C TYR A 24 -1.09 3.00 6.13
N GLU A 25 -2.04 2.12 6.42
CA GLU A 25 -2.21 1.59 7.77
C GLU A 25 -2.69 0.15 7.73
N LEU A 26 -2.46 -0.56 8.83
CA LEU A 26 -3.01 -1.90 9.03
C LEU A 26 -4.27 -1.74 9.87
N LYS A 27 -5.41 -2.10 9.30
CA LYS A 27 -6.70 -1.93 9.95
C LYS A 27 -7.56 -3.15 9.70
N ASP A 28 -8.03 -3.79 10.76
CA ASP A 28 -8.93 -4.93 10.68
C ASP A 28 -8.42 -6.05 9.77
N GLY A 29 -7.12 -6.30 9.78
CA GLY A 29 -6.52 -7.35 8.96
C GLY A 29 -6.30 -6.97 7.50
N TRP A 30 -6.39 -5.68 7.18
CA TRP A 30 -6.17 -5.17 5.83
C TRP A 30 -5.12 -4.06 5.86
N PHE A 31 -4.25 -4.06 4.87
CA PHE A 31 -3.41 -2.91 4.59
C PHE A 31 -4.20 -1.98 3.69
N VAL A 32 -4.43 -0.76 4.16
CA VAL A 32 -5.22 0.25 3.46
C VAL A 32 -4.30 1.39 3.08
N PHE A 33 -4.27 1.72 1.80
CA PHE A 33 -3.43 2.78 1.27
C PHE A 33 -4.31 3.97 0.91
N TYR A 34 -3.89 5.15 1.34
CA TYR A 34 -4.64 6.38 1.18
C TYR A 34 -3.94 7.33 0.23
N GLY A 35 -4.70 8.03 -0.57
CA GLY A 35 -4.17 9.01 -1.49
C GLY A 35 -5.28 9.82 -2.10
N GLY A 36 -5.09 10.20 -3.37
CA GLY A 36 -6.09 10.98 -4.07
C GLY A 36 -6.12 12.44 -3.65
N THR A 37 -7.12 13.16 -4.09
CA THR A 37 -7.21 14.59 -3.87
C THR A 37 -7.54 14.95 -2.43
N SER A 38 -8.25 14.08 -1.72
CA SER A 38 -8.66 14.33 -0.35
C SER A 38 -7.66 13.80 0.68
N GLN A 39 -6.68 13.03 0.24
CA GLN A 39 -5.67 12.37 1.11
C GLN A 39 -6.27 11.36 2.08
N ALA A 40 -7.59 11.21 2.07
CA ALA A 40 -8.28 10.21 2.88
C ALA A 40 -8.95 9.17 2.00
N GLU A 41 -8.82 9.30 0.69
CA GLU A 41 -9.39 8.38 -0.25
C GLU A 41 -8.60 7.08 -0.27
N GLN A 42 -9.28 5.95 -0.18
CA GLN A 42 -8.63 4.65 -0.26
C GLN A 42 -8.34 4.34 -1.71
N VAL A 43 -7.05 4.21 -2.04
CA VAL A 43 -6.63 3.90 -3.41
C VAL A 43 -6.37 2.41 -3.59
N LEU A 44 -6.09 1.69 -2.50
CA LEU A 44 -5.84 0.26 -2.55
C LEU A 44 -6.09 -0.35 -1.19
N ARG A 45 -6.58 -1.58 -1.17
CA ARG A 45 -6.74 -2.34 0.06
C ARG A 45 -6.39 -3.79 -0.22
N VAL A 46 -5.49 -4.37 0.57
CA VAL A 46 -5.07 -5.75 0.41
C VAL A 46 -5.11 -6.48 1.75
N ARG A 47 -5.36 -7.77 1.72
CA ARG A 47 -5.40 -8.58 2.93
C ARG A 47 -4.00 -8.70 3.52
N ALA A 48 -3.87 -8.40 4.81
CA ALA A 48 -2.60 -8.49 5.50
C ALA A 48 -2.06 -9.93 5.52
N THR A 49 -2.95 -10.92 5.58
CA THR A 49 -2.53 -12.32 5.60
C THR A 49 -1.88 -12.78 4.30
N ASP A 50 -2.14 -12.10 3.20
CA ASP A 50 -1.55 -12.42 1.89
C ASP A 50 -0.25 -11.68 1.65
N VAL A 51 0.09 -10.70 2.48
CA VAL A 51 1.23 -9.81 2.27
C VAL A 51 2.41 -10.27 3.10
N THR A 52 3.57 -10.41 2.45
CA THR A 52 4.82 -10.70 3.14
C THR A 52 5.37 -9.43 3.78
N ARG A 53 5.39 -8.36 3.00
CA ARG A 53 5.88 -7.07 3.48
C ARG A 53 5.47 -5.95 2.54
N VAL A 54 5.51 -4.74 3.07
CA VAL A 54 5.32 -3.51 2.31
C VAL A 54 6.61 -2.73 2.40
N VAL A 55 7.18 -2.37 1.26
CA VAL A 55 8.48 -1.70 1.17
C VAL A 55 8.30 -0.31 0.58
N LEU A 56 8.89 0.68 1.23
CA LEU A 56 8.97 2.02 0.66
C LEU A 56 10.04 2.02 -0.43
N VAL A 57 9.64 2.26 -1.65
CA VAL A 57 10.55 2.21 -2.79
C VAL A 57 11.13 3.58 -3.07
N THR A 58 10.28 4.59 -3.14
CA THR A 58 10.74 5.95 -3.47
C THR A 58 9.73 6.98 -2.97
N THR A 59 10.21 8.22 -2.90
CA THR A 59 9.43 9.38 -2.52
C THR A 59 9.40 10.34 -3.70
N GLU A 60 8.24 10.89 -3.98
CA GLU A 60 8.12 11.92 -5.01
C GLU A 60 7.95 13.30 -4.40
#